data_fe3cb99655a614de45f2a66ee763fa5f
#
_entry.id   fe3cb99655a614de45f2a66ee763fa5f
#
_cell.length_a   1.000
_cell.length_b   1.000
_cell.length_c   1.000
_cell.angle_alpha   90.00
_cell.angle_beta   90.00
_cell.angle_gamma   90.00
#
_symmetry.space_group_name_H-M   'P 1'
#
loop_
_entity.id
_entity.type
_entity.pdbx_description
1 polymer ?
#
loop_
_entity_poly.entity_id
_entity_poly.type
_entity_poly.pdbx_seq_one_letter_code
_entity_poly.pdbx_strand_id
1 'polypeptide(L)'
;MKIIGSDYDGTFTAGGVSEEKLQAVANWQAAGHKFGIVSGRGGSFLYELKEKYPTLALDFFASCNGGYVLDAKGKEIFGVKCKEVPLAKLVPHLFSLGCGWVYLHSDVSVTVKADNPDWQKEIPTWDYFYQAAVWLPDEDTVDRLAKIIEETYAPFLTPLKNGRSLDIVPKGVNKADGLRCVAKHFGCSEADLIAAGDNTNDLDMISAFHSYAMASGKAEVIALADEVVADITEIFAKEMQG
;
A
#
# COMPACT_ATOMS: atom_id res chain seq x y z
N MET A 1 22.66 7.90 -2.22
CA MET A 1 21.90 6.88 -1.47
C MET A 1 20.64 6.63 -2.27
N LYS A 2 20.37 5.39 -2.69
CA LYS A 2 19.14 5.04 -3.41
C LYS A 2 18.12 4.45 -2.42
N ILE A 3 16.84 4.52 -2.76
CA ILE A 3 15.72 4.01 -1.95
C ILE A 3 14.84 3.13 -2.83
N ILE A 4 14.71 1.86 -2.51
CA ILE A 4 13.75 0.96 -3.16
C ILE A 4 12.46 0.92 -2.35
N GLY A 5 11.34 1.30 -2.97
CA GLY A 5 9.98 1.09 -2.48
C GLY A 5 9.31 -0.01 -3.30
N SER A 6 9.05 -1.14 -2.68
CA SER A 6 8.42 -2.30 -3.32
C SER A 6 6.98 -2.47 -2.88
N ASP A 7 6.06 -2.71 -3.79
CA ASP A 7 4.81 -3.35 -3.41
C ASP A 7 5.08 -4.70 -2.74
N TYR A 8 4.11 -5.16 -1.93
CA TYR A 8 4.23 -6.40 -1.18
C TYR A 8 3.62 -7.59 -1.89
N ASP A 9 2.31 -7.54 -2.15
CA ASP A 9 1.54 -8.66 -2.67
C ASP A 9 1.73 -8.78 -4.20
N GLY A 10 2.32 -9.87 -4.68
CA GLY A 10 2.62 -10.04 -6.11
C GLY A 10 3.96 -9.47 -6.55
N THR A 11 4.59 -8.61 -5.75
CA THR A 11 5.92 -8.03 -6.03
C THR A 11 6.97 -8.59 -5.09
N PHE A 12 7.07 -8.15 -3.85
CA PHE A 12 8.04 -8.69 -2.89
C PHE A 12 7.78 -10.17 -2.58
N THR A 13 6.51 -10.56 -2.53
CA THR A 13 6.10 -11.95 -2.27
C THR A 13 6.03 -12.83 -3.51
N ALA A 14 6.26 -12.33 -4.71
CA ALA A 14 6.27 -13.15 -5.93
C ALA A 14 7.23 -14.33 -5.77
N GLY A 15 6.75 -15.56 -6.03
CA GLY A 15 7.55 -16.78 -5.82
C GLY A 15 7.86 -17.13 -4.36
N GLY A 16 7.27 -16.41 -3.38
CA GLY A 16 7.55 -16.55 -1.95
C GLY A 16 8.66 -15.64 -1.45
N VAL A 17 8.77 -15.48 -0.13
CA VAL A 17 9.86 -14.73 0.51
C VAL A 17 10.97 -15.72 0.89
N SER A 18 12.01 -15.77 0.07
CA SER A 18 13.17 -16.68 0.23
C SER A 18 14.28 -16.02 1.05
N GLU A 19 15.19 -16.84 1.58
CA GLU A 19 16.42 -16.37 2.23
C GLU A 19 17.26 -15.49 1.27
N GLU A 20 17.25 -15.79 -0.03
CA GLU A 20 17.95 -15.00 -1.04
C GLU A 20 17.40 -13.56 -1.10
N LYS A 21 16.07 -13.38 -1.08
CA LYS A 21 15.44 -12.04 -1.03
C LYS A 21 15.83 -11.29 0.25
N LEU A 22 15.77 -11.97 1.39
CA LEU A 22 16.13 -11.37 2.68
C LEU A 22 17.61 -10.94 2.68
N GLN A 23 18.50 -11.78 2.13
CA GLN A 23 19.92 -11.45 2.00
C GLN A 23 20.17 -10.31 1.01
N ALA A 24 19.42 -10.24 -0.11
CA ALA A 24 19.52 -9.15 -1.06
C ALA A 24 19.16 -7.81 -0.42
N VAL A 25 18.09 -7.75 0.38
CA VAL A 25 17.73 -6.57 1.18
C VAL A 25 18.85 -6.20 2.15
N ALA A 26 19.38 -7.17 2.89
CA ALA A 26 20.46 -6.91 3.85
C ALA A 26 21.73 -6.37 3.17
N ASN A 27 22.12 -6.91 2.03
CA ASN A 27 23.26 -6.45 1.24
C ASN A 27 23.05 -5.02 0.73
N TRP A 28 21.84 -4.70 0.23
CA TRP A 28 21.44 -3.37 -0.21
C TRP A 28 21.60 -2.33 0.91
N GLN A 29 21.09 -2.67 2.08
CA GLN A 29 21.20 -1.81 3.26
C GLN A 29 22.64 -1.65 3.76
N ALA A 30 23.43 -2.74 3.72
CA ALA A 30 24.86 -2.70 4.08
C ALA A 30 25.68 -1.79 3.15
N ALA A 31 25.26 -1.62 1.90
CA ALA A 31 25.83 -0.65 0.95
C ALA A 31 25.39 0.80 1.20
N GLY A 32 24.58 1.06 2.23
CA GLY A 32 24.13 2.39 2.63
C GLY A 32 22.85 2.87 1.95
N HIS A 33 22.13 1.97 1.28
CA HIS A 33 20.85 2.25 0.63
C HIS A 33 19.66 1.95 1.56
N LYS A 34 18.43 2.26 1.11
CA LYS A 34 17.19 2.07 1.88
C LYS A 34 16.22 1.15 1.16
N PHE A 35 15.54 0.31 1.94
CA PHE A 35 14.49 -0.57 1.44
C PHE A 35 13.23 -0.49 2.31
N GLY A 36 12.07 -0.44 1.69
CA GLY A 36 10.79 -0.52 2.38
C GLY A 36 9.67 -1.04 1.49
N ILE A 37 8.57 -1.37 2.15
CA ILE A 37 7.34 -1.86 1.51
C ILE A 37 6.36 -0.70 1.35
N VAL A 38 5.67 -0.67 0.20
CA VAL A 38 4.60 0.27 -0.14
C VAL A 38 3.36 -0.53 -0.46
N SER A 39 2.34 -0.52 0.41
CA SER A 39 1.23 -1.47 0.31
C SER A 39 -0.12 -0.83 0.61
N GLY A 40 -1.20 -1.42 0.06
CA GLY A 40 -2.58 -1.14 0.47
C GLY A 40 -2.93 -1.67 1.87
N ARG A 41 -2.06 -2.47 2.50
CA ARG A 41 -2.28 -2.98 3.85
C ARG A 41 -2.17 -1.88 4.89
N GLY A 42 -2.87 -2.03 6.03
CA GLY A 42 -2.83 -1.08 7.14
C GLY A 42 -1.50 -1.07 7.89
N GLY A 43 -1.25 -0.02 8.69
CA GLY A 43 0.01 0.17 9.42
C GLY A 43 0.38 -0.96 10.37
N SER A 44 -0.60 -1.65 10.97
CA SER A 44 -0.39 -2.82 11.84
C SER A 44 0.36 -3.96 11.14
N PHE A 45 0.27 -4.06 9.81
CA PHE A 45 0.94 -5.08 9.03
C PHE A 45 2.49 -5.04 9.14
N LEU A 46 3.07 -3.89 9.47
CA LEU A 46 4.50 -3.79 9.78
C LEU A 46 4.92 -4.76 10.91
N TYR A 47 4.08 -4.92 11.93
CA TYR A 47 4.37 -5.82 13.05
C TYR A 47 4.21 -7.28 12.66
N GLU A 48 3.21 -7.61 11.83
CA GLU A 48 3.04 -8.94 11.26
C GLU A 48 4.24 -9.34 10.39
N LEU A 49 4.77 -8.40 9.59
CA LEU A 49 5.98 -8.63 8.79
C LEU A 49 7.20 -8.93 9.66
N LYS A 50 7.40 -8.17 10.74
CA LYS A 50 8.50 -8.38 11.67
C LYS A 50 8.42 -9.74 12.40
N GLU A 51 7.21 -10.17 12.74
CA GLU A 51 7.00 -11.48 13.35
C GLU A 51 7.24 -12.61 12.34
N LYS A 52 6.71 -12.47 11.13
CA LYS A 52 6.80 -13.50 10.08
C LYS A 52 8.20 -13.62 9.49
N TYR A 53 8.91 -12.51 9.35
CA TYR A 53 10.25 -12.42 8.76
C TYR A 53 11.20 -11.63 9.68
N PRO A 54 11.68 -12.22 10.80
CA PRO A 54 12.49 -11.50 11.78
C PRO A 54 13.80 -10.93 11.26
N THR A 55 14.32 -11.47 10.15
CA THR A 55 15.53 -11.00 9.47
C THR A 55 15.27 -9.93 8.42
N LEU A 56 13.99 -9.67 8.05
CA LEU A 56 13.64 -8.60 7.14
C LEU A 56 13.68 -7.25 7.87
N ALA A 57 14.74 -6.51 7.65
CA ALA A 57 14.83 -5.14 8.14
C ALA A 57 14.22 -4.18 7.12
N LEU A 58 13.13 -3.51 7.48
CA LEU A 58 12.55 -2.43 6.68
C LEU A 58 13.03 -1.10 7.24
N ASP A 59 13.50 -0.19 6.38
CA ASP A 59 13.83 1.19 6.77
C ASP A 59 12.57 2.05 6.92
N PHE A 60 11.51 1.70 6.15
CA PHE A 60 10.19 2.33 6.21
C PHE A 60 9.09 1.36 5.79
N PHE A 61 7.85 1.70 6.13
CA PHE A 61 6.65 1.01 5.66
C PHE A 61 5.60 2.06 5.27
N ALA A 62 5.33 2.19 3.97
CA ALA A 62 4.28 3.04 3.44
C ALA A 62 3.00 2.21 3.28
N SER A 63 2.12 2.32 4.26
CA SER A 63 0.84 1.62 4.37
C SER A 63 -0.31 2.44 3.79
N CYS A 64 -1.50 1.84 3.71
CA CYS A 64 -2.71 2.50 3.25
C CYS A 64 -2.50 3.21 1.89
N ASN A 65 -1.87 2.50 0.93
CA ASN A 65 -1.51 3.04 -0.39
C ASN A 65 -0.69 4.35 -0.33
N GLY A 66 0.24 4.46 0.63
CA GLY A 66 1.08 5.63 0.84
C GLY A 66 0.46 6.71 1.73
N GLY A 67 -0.78 6.54 2.16
CA GLY A 67 -1.49 7.47 3.04
C GLY A 67 -1.03 7.47 4.48
N TYR A 68 -0.28 6.43 4.92
CA TYR A 68 0.28 6.33 6.26
C TYR A 68 1.67 5.71 6.20
N VAL A 69 2.70 6.51 6.45
CA VAL A 69 4.11 6.12 6.33
C VAL A 69 4.76 6.06 7.71
N LEU A 70 5.37 4.91 7.99
CA LEU A 70 6.04 4.60 9.25
C LEU A 70 7.54 4.40 9.03
N ASP A 71 8.36 4.78 10.01
CA ASP A 71 9.78 4.43 10.07
C ASP A 71 9.98 2.96 10.49
N ALA A 72 11.23 2.52 10.52
CA ALA A 72 11.64 1.18 10.95
C ALA A 72 11.15 0.78 12.36
N LYS A 73 10.84 1.75 13.22
CA LYS A 73 10.35 1.54 14.59
C LYS A 73 8.82 1.58 14.69
N GLY A 74 8.12 1.90 13.60
CA GLY A 74 6.68 2.08 13.59
C GLY A 74 6.22 3.48 14.01
N LYS A 75 7.13 4.47 14.02
CA LYS A 75 6.77 5.87 14.25
C LYS A 75 6.27 6.51 12.95
N GLU A 76 5.19 7.29 13.04
CA GLU A 76 4.65 8.04 11.90
C GLU A 76 5.69 9.03 11.36
N ILE A 77 6.00 8.91 10.06
CA ILE A 77 6.75 9.88 9.25
C ILE A 77 5.76 10.83 8.58
N PHE A 78 4.64 10.29 8.09
CA PHE A 78 3.64 11.01 7.32
C PHE A 78 2.29 10.33 7.44
N GLY A 79 1.19 11.11 7.41
CA GLY A 79 -0.16 10.57 7.45
C GLY A 79 -1.21 11.54 6.90
N VAL A 80 -2.02 11.07 5.96
CA VAL A 80 -3.20 11.78 5.43
C VAL A 80 -4.44 11.24 6.10
N LYS A 81 -5.03 12.04 6.98
CA LYS A 81 -6.13 11.66 7.87
C LYS A 81 -7.47 12.12 7.31
N CYS A 82 -8.38 11.21 7.00
CA CYS A 82 -9.76 11.56 6.69
C CYS A 82 -10.53 11.84 7.98
N LYS A 83 -11.03 13.07 8.13
CA LYS A 83 -11.85 13.51 9.27
C LYS A 83 -13.26 13.92 8.83
N GLU A 84 -13.44 14.19 7.54
CA GLU A 84 -14.64 14.77 6.96
C GLU A 84 -15.74 13.72 6.77
N VAL A 85 -15.37 12.44 6.70
CA VAL A 85 -16.31 11.33 6.51
C VAL A 85 -16.32 10.44 7.75
N PRO A 86 -17.33 10.59 8.66
CA PRO A 86 -17.42 9.73 9.84
C PRO A 86 -17.62 8.27 9.48
N LEU A 87 -16.94 7.36 10.17
CA LEU A 87 -17.09 5.91 9.98
C LEU A 87 -18.53 5.44 10.24
N ALA A 88 -19.24 6.06 11.20
CA ALA A 88 -20.65 5.80 11.46
C ALA A 88 -21.57 6.12 10.27
N LYS A 89 -21.10 6.86 9.25
CA LYS A 89 -21.79 7.11 7.98
C LYS A 89 -21.27 6.21 6.87
N LEU A 90 -19.95 6.03 6.77
CA LEU A 90 -19.31 5.26 5.70
C LEU A 90 -19.65 3.76 5.79
N VAL A 91 -19.47 3.14 6.97
CA VAL A 91 -19.66 1.69 7.15
C VAL A 91 -21.11 1.24 6.85
N PRO A 92 -22.17 1.89 7.39
CA PRO A 92 -23.55 1.54 7.02
C PRO A 92 -23.82 1.69 5.52
N HIS A 93 -23.25 2.71 4.87
CA HIS A 93 -23.40 2.89 3.44
C HIS A 93 -22.76 1.74 2.66
N LEU A 94 -21.52 1.34 2.98
CA LEU A 94 -20.86 0.19 2.36
C LEU A 94 -21.66 -1.10 2.54
N PHE A 95 -22.22 -1.33 3.71
CA PHE A 95 -23.09 -2.49 3.95
C PHE A 95 -24.40 -2.44 3.15
N SER A 96 -24.99 -1.26 2.98
CA SER A 96 -26.18 -1.08 2.13
C SER A 96 -25.90 -1.36 0.64
N LEU A 97 -24.63 -1.27 0.23
CA LEU A 97 -24.17 -1.58 -1.13
C LEU A 97 -23.73 -3.05 -1.29
N GLY A 98 -23.95 -3.88 -0.25
CA GLY A 98 -23.70 -5.32 -0.30
C GLY A 98 -22.31 -5.77 0.14
N CYS A 99 -21.50 -4.88 0.72
CA CYS A 99 -20.22 -5.29 1.32
C CYS A 99 -20.47 -6.18 2.54
N GLY A 100 -19.83 -7.35 2.60
CA GLY A 100 -20.00 -8.27 3.72
C GLY A 100 -19.19 -7.89 4.95
N TRP A 101 -18.12 -7.11 4.77
CA TRP A 101 -17.23 -6.63 5.83
C TRP A 101 -16.40 -5.44 5.35
N VAL A 102 -15.93 -4.66 6.29
CA VAL A 102 -15.06 -3.48 6.06
C VAL A 102 -13.85 -3.57 6.96
N TYR A 103 -12.65 -3.51 6.38
CA TYR A 103 -11.41 -3.26 7.11
C TYR A 103 -11.22 -1.75 7.30
N LEU A 104 -10.97 -1.34 8.52
CA LEU A 104 -10.75 0.06 8.87
C LEU A 104 -9.34 0.20 9.43
N HIS A 105 -8.61 1.19 8.93
CA HIS A 105 -7.24 1.46 9.33
C HIS A 105 -7.10 2.90 9.85
N SER A 106 -6.67 3.01 11.10
CA SER A 106 -6.15 4.20 11.76
C SER A 106 -4.78 3.83 12.35
N ASP A 107 -4.46 4.25 13.57
CA ASP A 107 -3.26 3.79 14.30
C ASP A 107 -3.33 2.29 14.61
N VAL A 108 -4.54 1.76 14.64
CA VAL A 108 -4.86 0.34 14.75
C VAL A 108 -5.78 -0.09 13.61
N SER A 109 -5.92 -1.39 13.40
CA SER A 109 -6.83 -1.95 12.38
C SER A 109 -7.99 -2.68 13.03
N VAL A 110 -9.19 -2.48 12.49
CA VAL A 110 -10.43 -3.13 12.95
C VAL A 110 -11.20 -3.66 11.74
N THR A 111 -11.81 -4.84 11.88
CA THR A 111 -12.73 -5.40 10.89
C THR A 111 -14.15 -5.35 11.44
N VAL A 112 -15.06 -4.72 10.72
CA VAL A 112 -16.50 -4.73 11.01
C VAL A 112 -17.19 -5.64 10.00
N LYS A 113 -18.04 -6.56 10.48
CA LYS A 113 -18.70 -7.58 9.66
C LYS A 113 -20.22 -7.35 9.64
N ALA A 114 -20.83 -7.36 8.45
CA ALA A 114 -22.24 -7.12 8.26
C ALA A 114 -23.15 -8.23 8.81
N ASP A 115 -22.63 -9.46 8.92
CA ASP A 115 -23.36 -10.62 9.48
C ASP A 115 -23.39 -10.64 11.02
N ASN A 116 -22.62 -9.78 11.70
CA ASN A 116 -22.73 -9.59 13.13
C ASN A 116 -23.98 -8.72 13.44
N PRO A 117 -24.96 -9.20 14.20
CA PRO A 117 -26.18 -8.42 14.51
C PRO A 117 -25.89 -7.12 15.30
N ASP A 118 -24.74 -7.04 15.96
CA ASP A 118 -24.30 -5.89 16.75
C ASP A 118 -23.21 -5.04 16.05
N TRP A 119 -23.05 -5.18 14.72
CA TRP A 119 -21.97 -4.52 13.97
C TRP A 119 -21.89 -3.00 14.17
N GLN A 120 -23.02 -2.34 14.44
CA GLN A 120 -23.02 -0.89 14.70
C GLN A 120 -22.17 -0.51 15.93
N LYS A 121 -22.10 -1.40 16.93
CA LYS A 121 -21.28 -1.22 18.14
C LYS A 121 -19.78 -1.47 17.89
N GLU A 122 -19.46 -2.18 16.80
CA GLU A 122 -18.07 -2.47 16.41
C GLU A 122 -17.45 -1.34 15.58
N ILE A 123 -18.25 -0.38 15.07
CA ILE A 123 -17.72 0.77 14.36
C ILE A 123 -16.88 1.60 15.33
N PRO A 124 -15.57 1.78 15.05
CA PRO A 124 -14.74 2.59 15.92
C PRO A 124 -15.20 4.05 15.99
N THR A 125 -15.08 4.66 17.16
CA THR A 125 -15.34 6.10 17.38
C THR A 125 -14.08 6.92 17.17
N TRP A 126 -13.33 6.64 16.10
CA TRP A 126 -12.11 7.36 15.78
C TRP A 126 -12.42 8.73 15.18
N ASP A 127 -11.59 9.71 15.51
CA ASP A 127 -11.67 11.06 14.93
C ASP A 127 -11.22 11.11 13.48
N TYR A 128 -10.49 10.07 13.00
CA TYR A 128 -9.99 9.95 11.64
C TYR A 128 -9.69 8.49 11.29
N PHE A 129 -9.54 8.25 9.99
CA PHE A 129 -8.98 7.00 9.46
C PHE A 129 -8.01 7.31 8.30
N TYR A 130 -7.12 6.36 7.99
CA TYR A 130 -6.23 6.42 6.83
C TYR A 130 -6.81 5.68 5.63
N GLN A 131 -7.56 4.61 5.87
CA GLN A 131 -8.16 3.78 4.84
C GLN A 131 -9.34 2.99 5.39
N ALA A 132 -10.36 2.81 4.55
CA ALA A 132 -11.35 1.74 4.65
C ALA A 132 -11.17 0.82 3.43
N ALA A 133 -11.18 -0.50 3.63
CA ALA A 133 -11.05 -1.45 2.54
C ALA A 133 -12.15 -2.50 2.57
N VAL A 134 -12.61 -2.92 1.38
CA VAL A 134 -13.59 -3.99 1.22
C VAL A 134 -13.10 -4.99 0.19
N TRP A 135 -13.45 -6.27 0.36
CA TRP A 135 -13.22 -7.32 -0.61
C TRP A 135 -14.54 -7.73 -1.25
N LEU A 136 -14.56 -7.82 -2.57
CA LEU A 136 -15.76 -8.02 -3.37
C LEU A 136 -15.67 -9.33 -4.18
N PRO A 137 -16.80 -9.87 -4.68
CA PRO A 137 -16.80 -11.15 -5.38
C PRO A 137 -16.04 -11.12 -6.71
N ASP A 138 -16.07 -10.01 -7.42
CA ASP A 138 -15.48 -9.82 -8.75
C ASP A 138 -15.08 -8.36 -9.02
N GLU A 139 -14.29 -8.15 -10.09
CA GLU A 139 -13.80 -6.81 -10.48
C GLU A 139 -14.93 -5.91 -11.01
N ASP A 140 -15.99 -6.46 -11.65
CA ASP A 140 -17.15 -5.67 -12.10
C ASP A 140 -17.88 -5.03 -10.90
N THR A 141 -17.94 -5.75 -9.79
CA THR A 141 -18.52 -5.22 -8.54
C THR A 141 -17.62 -4.16 -7.93
N VAL A 142 -16.28 -4.32 -8.01
CA VAL A 142 -15.32 -3.29 -7.61
C VAL A 142 -15.53 -2.02 -8.42
N ASP A 143 -15.69 -2.12 -9.74
CA ASP A 143 -15.87 -0.97 -10.64
C ASP A 143 -17.17 -0.20 -10.32
N ARG A 144 -18.27 -0.93 -10.10
CA ARG A 144 -19.54 -0.31 -9.72
C ARG A 144 -19.45 0.40 -8.38
N LEU A 145 -18.85 -0.24 -7.37
CA LEU A 145 -18.70 0.35 -6.05
C LEU A 145 -17.77 1.56 -6.08
N ALA A 146 -16.64 1.48 -6.79
CA ALA A 146 -15.70 2.57 -6.94
C ALA A 146 -16.39 3.83 -7.49
N LYS A 147 -17.22 3.68 -8.54
CA LYS A 147 -17.99 4.77 -9.12
C LYS A 147 -18.95 5.40 -8.11
N ILE A 148 -19.69 4.58 -7.33
CA ILE A 148 -20.62 5.08 -6.30
C ILE A 148 -19.86 5.85 -5.21
N ILE A 149 -18.71 5.33 -4.75
CA ILE A 149 -17.88 6.00 -3.74
C ILE A 149 -17.34 7.32 -4.28
N GLU A 150 -16.85 7.33 -5.52
CA GLU A 150 -16.36 8.54 -6.16
C GLU A 150 -17.46 9.60 -6.28
N GLU A 151 -18.65 9.24 -6.79
CA GLU A 151 -19.78 10.16 -6.93
C GLU A 151 -20.27 10.69 -5.57
N THR A 152 -20.27 9.85 -4.53
CA THR A 152 -20.84 10.20 -3.21
C THR A 152 -19.86 10.99 -2.34
N TYR A 153 -18.57 10.67 -2.43
CA TYR A 153 -17.53 11.18 -1.52
C TYR A 153 -16.40 11.93 -2.22
N ALA A 154 -16.55 12.30 -3.49
CA ALA A 154 -15.52 12.90 -4.35
C ALA A 154 -14.65 14.00 -3.73
N PRO A 155 -15.15 14.91 -2.86
CA PRO A 155 -14.30 15.92 -2.24
C PRO A 155 -13.32 15.37 -1.22
N PHE A 156 -13.61 14.19 -0.63
CA PHE A 156 -12.94 13.68 0.57
C PHE A 156 -12.22 12.36 0.37
N LEU A 157 -12.74 11.49 -0.50
CA LEU A 157 -12.25 10.13 -0.67
C LEU A 157 -11.91 9.81 -2.12
N THR A 158 -10.96 8.89 -2.29
CA THR A 158 -10.59 8.28 -3.57
C THR A 158 -10.70 6.77 -3.43
N PRO A 159 -11.49 6.08 -4.28
CA PRO A 159 -11.48 4.63 -4.38
C PRO A 159 -10.30 4.17 -5.23
N LEU A 160 -9.45 3.29 -4.70
CA LEU A 160 -8.34 2.65 -5.39
C LEU A 160 -8.65 1.17 -5.60
N LYS A 161 -8.66 0.74 -6.85
CA LYS A 161 -8.95 -0.64 -7.23
C LYS A 161 -7.68 -1.48 -7.15
N ASN A 162 -7.80 -2.66 -6.55
CA ASN A 162 -6.72 -3.63 -6.42
C ASN A 162 -7.30 -5.05 -6.60
N GLY A 163 -7.46 -5.49 -7.86
CA GLY A 163 -8.16 -6.72 -8.18
C GLY A 163 -9.58 -6.72 -7.61
N ARG A 164 -9.87 -7.67 -6.72
CA ARG A 164 -11.16 -7.79 -6.03
C ARG A 164 -11.28 -6.97 -4.74
N SER A 165 -10.26 -6.18 -4.39
CA SER A 165 -10.29 -5.22 -3.29
C SER A 165 -10.61 -3.81 -3.78
N LEU A 166 -11.33 -3.06 -2.98
CA LEU A 166 -11.47 -1.62 -3.14
C LEU A 166 -10.96 -0.95 -1.86
N ASP A 167 -9.89 -0.18 -2.02
CA ASP A 167 -9.31 0.61 -0.95
C ASP A 167 -9.85 2.04 -1.05
N ILE A 168 -10.49 2.50 0.00
CA ILE A 168 -11.12 3.82 0.08
C ILE A 168 -10.21 4.68 0.96
N VAL A 169 -9.48 5.59 0.33
CA VAL A 169 -8.45 6.42 0.98
C VAL A 169 -8.84 7.91 0.95
N PRO A 170 -8.24 8.76 1.80
CA PRO A 170 -8.41 10.21 1.69
C PRO A 170 -8.06 10.72 0.29
N LYS A 171 -8.72 11.78 -0.17
CA LYS A 171 -8.52 12.36 -1.50
C LYS A 171 -7.06 12.69 -1.77
N GLY A 172 -6.55 12.21 -2.91
CA GLY A 172 -5.18 12.47 -3.38
C GLY A 172 -4.12 11.52 -2.82
N VAL A 173 -4.47 10.58 -1.95
CA VAL A 173 -3.53 9.54 -1.49
C VAL A 173 -3.20 8.60 -2.64
N ASN A 174 -1.90 8.34 -2.84
CA ASN A 174 -1.34 7.38 -3.78
C ASN A 174 0.05 6.91 -3.31
N LYS A 175 0.54 5.81 -3.87
CA LYS A 175 1.83 5.22 -3.48
C LYS A 175 3.04 6.12 -3.78
N ALA A 176 2.98 6.89 -4.87
CA ALA A 176 4.07 7.81 -5.25
C ALA A 176 4.28 8.91 -4.20
N ASP A 177 3.19 9.54 -3.70
CA ASP A 177 3.31 10.59 -2.70
C ASP A 177 3.82 10.04 -1.36
N GLY A 178 3.46 8.80 -1.01
CA GLY A 178 4.07 8.09 0.12
C GLY A 178 5.59 7.97 -0.02
N LEU A 179 6.08 7.55 -1.20
CA LEU A 179 7.52 7.46 -1.48
C LEU A 179 8.22 8.83 -1.52
N ARG A 180 7.57 9.90 -2.01
CA ARG A 180 8.10 11.27 -1.92
C ARG A 180 8.34 11.68 -0.48
N CYS A 181 7.41 11.34 0.42
CA CYS A 181 7.57 11.60 1.85
C CYS A 181 8.74 10.81 2.45
N VAL A 182 8.94 9.57 2.02
CA VAL A 182 10.10 8.74 2.40
C VAL A 182 11.41 9.37 1.93
N ALA A 183 11.51 9.78 0.65
CA ALA A 183 12.70 10.46 0.14
C ALA A 183 13.05 11.72 0.94
N LYS A 184 12.04 12.56 1.21
CA LYS A 184 12.20 13.75 2.05
C LYS A 184 12.68 13.42 3.46
N HIS A 185 12.15 12.36 4.07
CA HIS A 185 12.55 11.91 5.42
C HIS A 185 14.02 11.52 5.48
N PHE A 186 14.54 10.82 4.45
CA PHE A 186 15.93 10.39 4.36
C PHE A 186 16.87 11.45 3.73
N GLY A 187 16.36 12.63 3.36
CA GLY A 187 17.14 13.67 2.72
C GLY A 187 17.58 13.35 1.29
N CYS A 188 16.80 12.53 0.58
CA CYS A 188 17.00 12.14 -0.81
C CYS A 188 16.12 12.95 -1.77
N SER A 189 16.47 12.93 -3.05
CA SER A 189 15.65 13.45 -4.15
C SER A 189 14.74 12.36 -4.75
N GLU A 190 13.79 12.76 -5.60
CA GLU A 190 12.96 11.79 -6.33
C GLU A 190 13.79 10.93 -7.31
N ALA A 191 14.92 11.45 -7.81
CA ALA A 191 15.85 10.71 -8.66
C ALA A 191 16.57 9.55 -7.92
N ASP A 192 16.51 9.53 -6.61
CA ASP A 192 17.07 8.45 -5.78
C ASP A 192 16.03 7.34 -5.51
N LEU A 193 14.76 7.54 -5.90
CA LEU A 193 13.66 6.60 -5.70
C LEU A 193 13.60 5.56 -6.82
N ILE A 194 13.42 4.31 -6.42
CA ILE A 194 13.19 3.17 -7.30
C ILE A 194 11.89 2.50 -6.86
N ALA A 195 10.96 2.33 -7.78
CA ALA A 195 9.66 1.71 -7.52
C ALA A 195 9.59 0.30 -8.12
N ALA A 196 9.00 -0.64 -7.39
CA ALA A 196 8.69 -1.98 -7.91
C ALA A 196 7.23 -2.32 -7.63
N GLY A 197 6.51 -2.81 -8.66
CA GLY A 197 5.08 -3.10 -8.56
C GLY A 197 4.59 -4.09 -9.61
N ASP A 198 3.33 -4.54 -9.46
CA ASP A 198 2.70 -5.52 -10.38
C ASP A 198 1.23 -5.22 -10.71
N ASN A 199 0.57 -4.30 -9.99
CA ASN A 199 -0.87 -4.09 -10.09
C ASN A 199 -1.24 -2.61 -10.32
N THR A 200 -2.51 -2.35 -10.64
CA THR A 200 -3.01 -1.02 -11.03
C THR A 200 -2.84 0.06 -9.97
N ASN A 201 -2.87 -0.30 -8.69
CA ASN A 201 -2.60 0.63 -7.59
C ASN A 201 -1.12 1.02 -7.46
N ASP A 202 -0.23 0.44 -8.31
CA ASP A 202 1.19 0.80 -8.39
C ASP A 202 1.49 1.82 -9.50
N LEU A 203 0.55 2.05 -10.44
CA LEU A 203 0.77 2.87 -11.63
C LEU A 203 1.32 4.26 -11.31
N ASP A 204 0.86 4.88 -10.21
CA ASP A 204 1.33 6.20 -9.80
C ASP A 204 2.84 6.20 -9.47
N MET A 205 3.32 5.20 -8.70
CA MET A 205 4.73 5.13 -8.36
C MET A 205 5.60 4.61 -9.52
N ILE A 206 5.07 3.70 -10.34
CA ILE A 206 5.74 3.18 -11.55
C ILE A 206 5.94 4.30 -12.57
N SER A 207 4.98 5.20 -12.76
CA SER A 207 5.09 6.32 -13.69
C SER A 207 5.93 7.48 -13.18
N ALA A 208 6.11 7.59 -11.85
CA ALA A 208 6.75 8.74 -11.23
C ALA A 208 8.26 8.60 -11.05
N PHE A 209 8.77 7.38 -10.91
CA PHE A 209 10.16 7.10 -10.52
C PHE A 209 10.82 6.11 -11.47
N HIS A 210 12.14 5.91 -11.36
CA HIS A 210 12.78 4.77 -11.98
C HIS A 210 12.12 3.48 -11.50
N SER A 211 11.67 2.63 -12.43
CA SER A 211 10.65 1.65 -12.09
C SER A 211 10.89 0.27 -12.70
N TYR A 212 10.45 -0.73 -11.94
CA TYR A 212 10.46 -2.14 -12.31
C TYR A 212 9.06 -2.73 -12.19
N ALA A 213 8.57 -3.36 -13.25
CA ALA A 213 7.39 -4.21 -13.18
C ALA A 213 7.77 -5.67 -12.99
N MET A 214 6.96 -6.40 -12.21
CA MET A 214 7.06 -7.85 -12.17
C MET A 214 6.57 -8.46 -13.49
N ALA A 215 7.28 -9.44 -14.04
CA ALA A 215 6.89 -10.15 -15.27
C ALA A 215 5.51 -10.84 -15.18
N SER A 216 5.07 -11.16 -13.96
CA SER A 216 3.74 -11.69 -13.67
C SER A 216 2.67 -10.61 -13.45
N GLY A 217 3.05 -9.33 -13.51
CA GLY A 217 2.18 -8.20 -13.25
C GLY A 217 1.17 -7.92 -14.38
N LYS A 218 0.29 -6.96 -14.15
CA LYS A 218 -0.70 -6.54 -15.16
C LYS A 218 -0.02 -5.88 -16.36
N ALA A 219 -0.57 -6.15 -17.56
CA ALA A 219 0.01 -5.68 -18.83
C ALA A 219 0.22 -4.15 -18.86
N GLU A 220 -0.66 -3.38 -18.25
CA GLU A 220 -0.57 -1.92 -18.16
C GLU A 220 0.58 -1.44 -17.26
N VAL A 221 0.91 -2.18 -16.20
CA VAL A 221 2.05 -1.90 -15.32
C VAL A 221 3.35 -2.24 -16.06
N ILE A 222 3.39 -3.41 -16.71
CA ILE A 222 4.53 -3.85 -17.54
C ILE A 222 4.81 -2.85 -18.67
N ALA A 223 3.76 -2.32 -19.32
CA ALA A 223 3.91 -1.38 -20.42
C ALA A 223 4.42 0.01 -19.98
N LEU A 224 4.23 0.37 -18.72
CA LEU A 224 4.58 1.68 -18.17
C LEU A 224 5.96 1.69 -17.52
N ALA A 225 6.43 0.57 -16.99
CA ALA A 225 7.69 0.46 -16.26
C ALA A 225 8.91 0.61 -17.18
N ASP A 226 10.01 1.15 -16.65
CA ASP A 226 11.29 1.26 -17.36
C ASP A 226 11.88 -0.11 -17.65
N GLU A 227 11.75 -1.06 -16.71
CA GLU A 227 12.27 -2.41 -16.85
C GLU A 227 11.30 -3.47 -16.30
N VAL A 228 11.47 -4.71 -16.76
CA VAL A 228 10.68 -5.86 -16.31
C VAL A 228 11.62 -6.91 -15.72
N VAL A 229 11.25 -7.44 -14.55
CA VAL A 229 12.03 -8.47 -13.83
C VAL A 229 11.16 -9.67 -13.45
N ALA A 230 11.75 -10.84 -13.35
CA ALA A 230 11.04 -12.04 -12.89
C ALA A 230 11.01 -12.13 -11.36
N ASP A 231 12.04 -11.60 -10.68
CA ASP A 231 12.15 -11.57 -9.22
C ASP A 231 12.76 -10.25 -8.75
N ILE A 232 12.37 -9.80 -7.55
CA ILE A 232 12.87 -8.55 -6.97
C ILE A 232 14.38 -8.57 -6.71
N THR A 233 14.99 -9.73 -6.55
CA THR A 233 16.46 -9.87 -6.38
C THR A 233 17.23 -9.33 -7.57
N GLU A 234 16.66 -9.38 -8.78
CA GLU A 234 17.27 -8.79 -9.98
C GLU A 234 17.38 -7.26 -9.89
N ILE A 235 16.41 -6.60 -9.23
CA ILE A 235 16.44 -5.14 -9.02
C ILE A 235 17.66 -4.79 -8.16
N PHE A 236 17.84 -5.47 -7.02
CA PHE A 236 18.99 -5.23 -6.15
C PHE A 236 20.33 -5.48 -6.90
N ALA A 237 20.40 -6.56 -7.70
CA ALA A 237 21.60 -6.90 -8.45
C ALA A 237 21.95 -5.84 -9.51
N LYS A 238 20.96 -5.30 -10.23
CA LYS A 238 21.15 -4.26 -11.25
C LYS A 238 21.55 -2.94 -10.62
N GLU A 239 20.85 -2.52 -9.58
CA GLU A 239 21.06 -1.22 -8.93
C GLU A 239 22.34 -1.12 -8.10
N MET A 240 22.92 -2.25 -7.72
CA MET A 240 24.25 -2.32 -7.07
C MET A 240 25.42 -2.20 -8.05
N GLN A 241 25.19 -2.38 -9.36
CA GLN A 241 26.24 -2.29 -10.40
C GLN A 241 26.36 -0.88 -10.99
N GLY A 242 25.39 -0.01 -10.80
CA GLY A 242 25.34 1.38 -11.28
C GLY A 242 25.63 2.38 -10.17
#